data_2f2ca97af8fed64e7a2e103a26f0acde
#
_entry.id   2f2ca97af8fed64e7a2e103a26f0acde
#
_cell.length_a   1.000
_cell.length_b   1.000
_cell.length_c   1.000
_cell.angle_alpha   90.00
_cell.angle_beta   90.00
_cell.angle_gamma   90.00
#
_symmetry.space_group_name_H-M   'P 1'
#
loop_
_entity.id
_entity.type
_entity.pdbx_description
1 polymer ?
#
loop_
_entity_poly.entity_id
_entity_poly.type
_entity_poly.pdbx_seq_one_letter_code
_entity_poly.pdbx_strand_id
1 'polypeptide(L)'
;MARVSTKENKNIYHKTRESLNLTREAASELMEVISPERIEKIENERSLPHPDEVLLMAEKYKQPSLCNYYCANQCPIGQQYVPEIKIKDLSQIVLEMLASLNSMNKQRERLIEITVDGKITGDELEDFIYIQEELERISIAVETLQLWSERMLATGVIDAEQYNAHKNK
;
A
#
# COMPACT_ATOMS: atom_id res chain seq x y z
N MET A 1 2.70 23.36 20.97
CA MET A 1 3.68 22.55 20.16
C MET A 1 3.74 21.17 20.76
N ALA A 2 3.47 20.11 19.98
CA ALA A 2 3.59 18.72 20.45
C ALA A 2 5.07 18.44 20.76
N ARG A 3 5.32 17.82 21.92
CA ARG A 3 6.68 17.44 22.33
C ARG A 3 7.11 16.23 21.48
N VAL A 4 8.08 16.41 20.59
CA VAL A 4 8.60 15.31 19.76
C VAL A 4 9.24 14.27 20.67
N SER A 5 8.82 13.01 20.54
CA SER A 5 9.39 11.90 21.30
C SER A 5 10.85 11.65 20.88
N THR A 6 11.73 11.46 21.86
CA THR A 6 13.15 11.14 21.67
C THR A 6 13.42 9.67 21.36
N LYS A 7 12.39 8.83 21.17
CA LYS A 7 12.53 7.40 20.86
C LYS A 7 13.17 7.23 19.48
N GLU A 8 14.30 6.53 19.38
CA GLU A 8 15.03 6.31 18.12
C GLU A 8 14.29 5.38 17.16
N ASN A 9 13.63 4.33 17.65
CA ASN A 9 12.88 3.35 16.83
C ASN A 9 11.37 3.58 16.95
N LYS A 10 10.84 4.50 16.15
CA LYS A 10 9.40 4.75 16.03
C LYS A 10 8.82 3.88 14.93
N ASN A 11 7.70 3.18 15.19
CA ASN A 11 6.96 2.47 14.18
C ASN A 11 6.20 3.42 13.23
N ILE A 12 5.57 2.89 12.20
CA ILE A 12 4.90 3.69 11.18
C ILE A 12 3.75 4.53 11.74
N TYR A 13 2.96 3.98 12.66
CA TYR A 13 1.82 4.68 13.28
C TYR A 13 2.28 5.91 14.05
N HIS A 14 3.33 5.76 14.83
CA HIS A 14 3.95 6.87 15.57
C HIS A 14 4.51 7.96 14.66
N LYS A 15 5.28 7.54 13.62
CA LYS A 15 5.84 8.47 12.62
C LYS A 15 4.74 9.23 11.89
N THR A 16 3.66 8.54 11.51
CA THR A 16 2.53 9.16 10.83
C THR A 16 1.85 10.21 11.71
N ARG A 17 1.52 9.88 12.96
CA ARG A 17 0.92 10.84 13.89
C ARG A 17 1.81 12.08 14.09
N GLU A 18 3.11 11.86 14.33
CA GLU A 18 4.05 12.97 14.54
C GLU A 18 4.23 13.86 13.30
N SER A 19 4.17 13.28 12.09
CA SER A 19 4.25 14.05 10.85
C SER A 19 3.08 15.04 10.69
N LEU A 20 1.96 14.75 11.37
CA LEU A 20 0.80 15.63 11.44
C LEU A 20 0.84 16.60 12.67
N ASN A 21 1.93 16.58 13.44
CA ASN A 21 2.08 17.35 14.66
C ASN A 21 0.99 17.08 15.72
N LEU A 22 0.40 15.89 15.71
CA LEU A 22 -0.62 15.49 16.68
C LEU A 22 0.01 14.90 17.94
N THR A 23 -0.51 15.27 19.12
CA THR A 23 -0.29 14.51 20.36
C THR A 23 -1.17 13.26 20.35
N ARG A 24 -0.96 12.30 21.27
CA ARG A 24 -1.83 11.12 21.39
C ARG A 24 -3.25 11.50 21.80
N GLU A 25 -3.38 12.49 22.65
CA GLU A 25 -4.67 13.05 23.07
C GLU A 25 -5.41 13.65 21.88
N ALA A 26 -4.76 14.51 21.09
CA ALA A 26 -5.34 15.10 19.89
C ALA A 26 -5.69 14.05 18.83
N ALA A 27 -4.87 13.01 18.68
CA ALA A 27 -5.16 11.88 17.79
C ALA A 27 -6.36 11.06 18.28
N SER A 28 -6.48 10.84 19.60
CA SER A 28 -7.63 10.17 20.22
C SER A 28 -8.92 10.97 20.00
N GLU A 29 -8.89 12.28 20.21
CA GLU A 29 -10.03 13.17 19.94
C GLU A 29 -10.47 13.12 18.48
N LEU A 30 -9.50 13.08 17.53
CA LEU A 30 -9.78 12.97 16.09
C LEU A 30 -10.42 11.63 15.71
N MET A 31 -10.06 10.56 16.41
CA MET A 31 -10.56 9.19 16.12
C MET A 31 -11.81 8.83 16.94
N GLU A 32 -12.06 9.52 18.07
CA GLU A 32 -13.20 9.35 18.97
C GLU A 32 -13.25 8.01 19.72
N VAL A 33 -12.92 6.90 19.05
CA VAL A 33 -13.07 5.53 19.58
C VAL A 33 -11.76 4.86 20.02
N ILE A 34 -10.61 5.47 19.74
CA ILE A 34 -9.30 4.92 20.12
C ILE A 34 -8.67 5.80 21.22
N SER A 35 -8.52 5.25 22.43
CA SER A 35 -7.97 6.03 23.53
C SER A 35 -6.47 6.35 23.38
N PRO A 36 -5.95 7.40 24.06
CA PRO A 36 -4.53 7.74 24.02
C PRO A 36 -3.64 6.58 24.50
N GLU A 37 -4.08 5.80 25.48
CA GLU A 37 -3.37 4.63 26.00
C GLU A 37 -3.35 3.49 24.95
N ARG A 38 -4.41 3.35 24.18
CA ARG A 38 -4.45 2.38 23.08
C ARG A 38 -3.48 2.77 21.96
N ILE A 39 -3.45 4.05 21.59
CA ILE A 39 -2.48 4.60 20.64
C ILE A 39 -1.06 4.36 21.15
N GLU A 40 -0.80 4.62 22.43
CA GLU A 40 0.52 4.38 23.03
C GLU A 40 0.95 2.91 22.92
N LYS A 41 0.05 1.96 23.20
CA LYS A 41 0.34 0.53 23.09
C LYS A 41 0.70 0.12 21.67
N ILE A 42 -0.01 0.63 20.67
CA ILE A 42 0.26 0.39 19.25
C ILE A 42 1.61 1.00 18.86
N GLU A 43 1.86 2.25 19.22
CA GLU A 43 3.10 2.96 18.88
C GLU A 43 4.35 2.37 19.56
N ASN A 44 4.17 1.76 20.71
CA ASN A 44 5.25 1.09 21.44
C ASN A 44 5.33 -0.42 21.14
N GLU A 45 4.54 -0.91 20.17
CA GLU A 45 4.52 -2.32 19.76
C GLU A 45 4.19 -3.30 20.91
N ARG A 46 3.50 -2.80 21.94
CA ARG A 46 3.01 -3.62 23.04
C ARG A 46 1.78 -4.44 22.65
N SER A 47 1.07 -4.03 21.63
CA SER A 47 -0.01 -4.78 20.98
C SER A 47 -0.17 -4.34 19.54
N LEU A 48 -0.50 -5.27 18.66
CA LEU A 48 -0.88 -4.95 17.29
C LEU A 48 -2.22 -4.19 17.26
N PRO A 49 -2.40 -3.26 16.32
CA PRO A 49 -3.72 -2.67 16.09
C PRO A 49 -4.69 -3.71 15.52
N HIS A 50 -5.98 -3.51 15.75
CA HIS A 50 -7.01 -4.23 15.02
C HIS A 50 -7.22 -3.64 13.62
N PRO A 51 -7.72 -4.42 12.65
CA PRO A 51 -7.92 -3.92 11.27
C PRO A 51 -8.79 -2.67 11.18
N ASP A 52 -9.84 -2.59 11.97
CA ASP A 52 -10.74 -1.43 12.09
C ASP A 52 -10.04 -0.19 12.66
N GLU A 53 -9.14 -0.36 13.63
CA GLU A 53 -8.31 0.73 14.15
C GLU A 53 -7.34 1.26 13.06
N VAL A 54 -6.78 0.36 12.24
CA VAL A 54 -5.89 0.76 11.13
C VAL A 54 -6.65 1.52 10.06
N LEU A 55 -7.85 1.06 9.69
CA LEU A 55 -8.72 1.75 8.75
C LEU A 55 -9.03 3.17 9.23
N LEU A 56 -9.39 3.32 10.51
CA LEU A 56 -9.69 4.61 11.10
C LEU A 56 -8.45 5.53 11.15
N MET A 57 -7.29 4.98 11.53
CA MET A 57 -6.02 5.72 11.51
C MET A 57 -5.67 6.17 10.09
N ALA A 58 -5.83 5.30 9.10
CA ALA A 58 -5.55 5.62 7.69
C ALA A 58 -6.44 6.77 7.18
N GLU A 59 -7.73 6.73 7.53
CA GLU A 59 -8.69 7.78 7.18
C GLU A 59 -8.36 9.11 7.87
N LYS A 60 -8.26 9.10 9.22
CA LYS A 60 -8.08 10.32 10.02
C LYS A 60 -6.71 10.95 9.82
N TYR A 61 -5.68 10.15 9.61
CA TYR A 61 -4.33 10.63 9.28
C TYR A 61 -4.14 10.94 7.80
N LYS A 62 -5.15 10.67 6.95
CA LYS A 62 -5.07 10.84 5.48
C LYS A 62 -3.88 10.08 4.89
N GLN A 63 -3.63 8.88 5.41
CA GLN A 63 -2.49 8.05 5.06
C GLN A 63 -2.94 6.61 4.74
N PRO A 64 -3.50 6.38 3.55
CA PRO A 64 -4.03 5.06 3.14
C PRO A 64 -2.97 3.95 3.14
N SER A 65 -1.68 4.30 3.00
CA SER A 65 -0.57 3.32 3.07
C SER A 65 -0.45 2.59 4.41
N LEU A 66 -1.10 3.06 5.48
CA LEU A 66 -1.16 2.33 6.75
C LEU A 66 -1.91 1.00 6.60
N CYS A 67 -2.95 0.95 5.75
CA CYS A 67 -3.69 -0.28 5.47
C CYS A 67 -2.81 -1.30 4.74
N ASN A 68 -2.10 -0.89 3.70
CA ASN A 68 -1.17 -1.78 3.00
C ASN A 68 -0.07 -2.27 3.94
N TYR A 69 0.54 -1.36 4.72
CA TYR A 69 1.57 -1.74 5.70
C TYR A 69 1.05 -2.79 6.69
N TYR A 70 -0.15 -2.59 7.26
CA TYR A 70 -0.75 -3.57 8.18
C TYR A 70 -0.94 -4.93 7.52
N CYS A 71 -1.54 -4.94 6.31
CA CYS A 71 -1.76 -6.19 5.58
C CYS A 71 -0.44 -6.90 5.28
N ALA A 72 0.54 -6.20 4.73
CA ALA A 72 1.81 -6.79 4.32
C ALA A 72 2.71 -7.22 5.50
N ASN A 73 2.63 -6.56 6.67
CA ASN A 73 3.60 -6.76 7.74
C ASN A 73 3.02 -7.33 9.03
N GLN A 74 1.71 -7.20 9.29
CA GLN A 74 1.10 -7.52 10.57
C GLN A 74 -0.05 -8.52 10.49
N CYS A 75 -0.75 -8.59 9.34
CA CYS A 75 -1.82 -9.55 9.12
C CYS A 75 -1.24 -10.89 8.63
N PRO A 76 -1.47 -12.03 9.32
CA PRO A 76 -0.91 -13.33 8.90
C PRO A 76 -1.31 -13.76 7.47
N ILE A 77 -2.53 -13.40 7.05
CA ILE A 77 -2.99 -13.66 5.68
C ILE A 77 -2.32 -12.69 4.71
N GLY A 78 -2.30 -11.41 5.06
CA GLY A 78 -1.73 -10.38 4.20
C GLY A 78 -0.23 -10.57 3.94
N GLN A 79 0.53 -11.04 4.93
CA GLN A 79 1.96 -11.37 4.77
C GLN A 79 2.23 -12.42 3.68
N GLN A 80 1.24 -13.25 3.33
CA GLN A 80 1.37 -14.25 2.28
C GLN A 80 0.89 -13.75 0.91
N TYR A 81 -0.05 -12.81 0.89
CA TYR A 81 -0.78 -12.46 -0.34
C TYR A 81 -0.71 -10.98 -0.72
N VAL A 82 -0.24 -10.12 0.17
CA VAL A 82 -0.23 -8.66 -0.06
C VAL A 82 1.20 -8.14 -0.07
N PRO A 83 1.71 -7.66 -1.20
CA PRO A 83 3.04 -7.07 -1.27
C PRO A 83 3.08 -5.74 -0.50
N GLU A 84 4.20 -5.46 0.14
CA GLU A 84 4.43 -4.14 0.74
C GLU A 84 4.70 -3.10 -0.35
N ILE A 85 3.85 -2.07 -0.42
CA ILE A 85 3.92 -1.02 -1.42
C ILE A 85 4.59 0.22 -0.84
N LYS A 86 5.64 0.68 -1.52
CA LYS A 86 6.27 1.96 -1.23
C LYS A 86 5.72 3.02 -2.16
N ILE A 87 5.15 4.09 -1.57
CA ILE A 87 4.66 5.22 -2.37
C ILE A 87 5.84 5.87 -3.07
N LYS A 88 5.71 6.02 -4.40
CA LYS A 88 6.68 6.63 -5.31
C LYS A 88 6.06 7.84 -5.99
N ASP A 89 6.86 8.60 -6.72
CA ASP A 89 6.35 9.66 -7.60
C ASP A 89 5.59 9.06 -8.79
N LEU A 90 4.55 9.77 -9.25
CA LEU A 90 3.70 9.31 -10.35
C LEU A 90 4.51 8.96 -11.61
N SER A 91 5.50 9.78 -11.95
CA SER A 91 6.37 9.54 -13.11
C SER A 91 7.16 8.24 -12.98
N GLN A 92 7.67 7.92 -11.79
CA GLN A 92 8.38 6.68 -11.53
C GLN A 92 7.44 5.46 -11.63
N ILE A 93 6.23 5.56 -11.07
CA ILE A 93 5.21 4.50 -11.14
C ILE A 93 4.89 4.20 -12.62
N VAL A 94 4.64 5.24 -13.41
CA VAL A 94 4.31 5.10 -14.84
C VAL A 94 5.46 4.49 -15.62
N LEU A 95 6.71 4.91 -15.38
CA LEU A 95 7.88 4.36 -16.05
C LEU A 95 8.09 2.87 -15.72
N GLU A 96 7.95 2.46 -14.47
CA GLU A 96 8.05 1.06 -14.04
C GLU A 96 6.95 0.21 -14.69
N MET A 97 5.71 0.71 -14.70
CA MET A 97 4.59 0.03 -15.35
C MET A 97 4.82 -0.14 -16.85
N LEU A 98 5.26 0.91 -17.55
CA LEU A 98 5.55 0.84 -18.97
C LEU A 98 6.72 -0.11 -19.29
N ALA A 99 7.74 -0.16 -18.45
CA ALA A 99 8.85 -1.09 -18.60
C ALA A 99 8.37 -2.55 -18.52
N SER A 100 7.56 -2.88 -17.50
CA SER A 100 7.00 -4.23 -17.32
C SER A 100 6.04 -4.61 -18.45
N LEU A 101 5.17 -3.70 -18.89
CA LEU A 101 4.29 -3.92 -20.04
C LEU A 101 5.08 -4.18 -21.35
N ASN A 102 6.17 -3.44 -21.57
CA ASN A 102 7.04 -3.67 -22.71
C ASN A 102 7.75 -5.02 -22.64
N SER A 103 8.18 -5.44 -21.45
CA SER A 103 8.77 -6.74 -21.20
C SER A 103 7.78 -7.86 -21.51
N MET A 104 6.55 -7.77 -20.99
CA MET A 104 5.48 -8.71 -21.28
C MET A 104 5.13 -8.78 -22.78
N ASN A 105 5.13 -7.65 -23.48
CA ASN A 105 4.85 -7.63 -24.92
C ASN A 105 5.88 -8.43 -25.72
N LYS A 106 7.14 -8.45 -25.32
CA LYS A 106 8.19 -9.24 -25.95
C LYS A 106 7.99 -10.75 -25.75
N GLN A 107 7.40 -11.14 -24.64
CA GLN A 107 7.15 -12.54 -24.24
C GLN A 107 5.76 -13.05 -24.63
N ARG A 108 4.93 -12.21 -25.26
CA ARG A 108 3.52 -12.55 -25.54
C ARG A 108 3.37 -13.83 -26.35
N GLU A 109 4.15 -13.99 -27.40
CA GLU A 109 4.08 -15.17 -28.27
C GLU A 109 4.48 -16.42 -27.49
N ARG A 110 5.55 -16.33 -26.69
CA ARG A 110 6.03 -17.43 -25.85
C ARG A 110 5.01 -17.83 -24.79
N LEU A 111 4.34 -16.84 -24.15
CA LEU A 111 3.25 -17.11 -23.21
C LEU A 111 2.09 -17.88 -23.88
N ILE A 112 1.73 -17.51 -25.10
CA ILE A 112 0.70 -18.21 -25.86
C ILE A 112 1.15 -19.65 -26.15
N GLU A 113 2.38 -19.86 -26.61
CA GLU A 113 2.92 -21.19 -26.93
C GLU A 113 2.86 -22.14 -25.74
N ILE A 114 3.39 -21.73 -24.56
CA ILE A 114 3.44 -22.58 -23.36
C ILE A 114 2.06 -22.83 -22.72
N THR A 115 1.02 -22.10 -23.13
CA THR A 115 -0.34 -22.29 -22.58
C THR A 115 -1.26 -23.08 -23.50
N VAL A 116 -0.82 -23.47 -24.69
CA VAL A 116 -1.66 -24.15 -25.71
C VAL A 116 -2.23 -25.46 -25.23
N ASP A 117 -1.44 -26.29 -24.55
CA ASP A 117 -1.86 -27.60 -24.07
C ASP A 117 -2.28 -27.61 -22.59
N GLY A 118 -2.18 -26.48 -21.89
CA GLY A 118 -2.54 -26.32 -20.48
C GLY A 118 -1.60 -27.04 -19.50
N LYS A 119 -0.39 -27.38 -19.93
CA LYS A 119 0.65 -28.00 -19.11
C LYS A 119 1.94 -27.23 -19.25
N ILE A 120 2.69 -27.11 -18.15
CA ILE A 120 4.04 -26.52 -18.18
C ILE A 120 5.04 -27.67 -18.08
N THR A 121 5.81 -27.86 -19.14
CA THR A 121 6.87 -28.87 -19.19
C THR A 121 8.20 -28.32 -18.62
N GLY A 122 9.20 -29.20 -18.41
CA GLY A 122 10.44 -28.79 -17.76
C GLY A 122 11.25 -27.76 -18.53
N ASP A 123 11.15 -27.75 -19.85
CA ASP A 123 11.82 -26.79 -20.78
C ASP A 123 11.07 -25.46 -20.89
N GLU A 124 9.82 -25.42 -20.46
CA GLU A 124 8.98 -24.20 -20.44
C GLU A 124 8.97 -23.51 -19.07
N LEU A 125 9.43 -24.20 -18.03
CA LEU A 125 9.34 -23.73 -16.65
C LEU A 125 10.08 -22.39 -16.41
N GLU A 126 11.23 -22.20 -17.03
CA GLU A 126 12.01 -20.96 -16.89
C GLU A 126 11.28 -19.77 -17.51
N ASP A 127 10.73 -19.93 -18.70
CA ASP A 127 9.93 -18.92 -19.38
C ASP A 127 8.66 -18.58 -18.58
N PHE A 128 8.00 -19.61 -18.03
CA PHE A 128 6.80 -19.45 -17.22
C PHE A 128 7.09 -18.67 -15.93
N ILE A 129 8.17 -18.99 -15.21
CA ILE A 129 8.60 -18.26 -14.00
C ILE A 129 8.88 -16.80 -14.34
N TYR A 130 9.62 -16.53 -15.42
CA TYR A 130 9.89 -15.17 -15.87
C TYR A 130 8.61 -14.37 -16.14
N ILE A 131 7.64 -14.98 -16.81
CA ILE A 131 6.34 -14.36 -17.07
C ILE A 131 5.57 -14.08 -15.78
N GLN A 132 5.58 -15.01 -14.81
CA GLN A 132 4.98 -14.79 -13.49
C GLN A 132 5.61 -13.60 -12.76
N GLU A 133 6.94 -13.48 -12.76
CA GLU A 133 7.63 -12.34 -12.15
C GLU A 133 7.27 -11.00 -12.80
N GLU A 134 7.14 -10.95 -14.12
CA GLU A 134 6.71 -9.73 -14.82
C GLU A 134 5.26 -9.36 -14.51
N LEU A 135 4.37 -10.34 -14.40
CA LEU A 135 2.98 -10.11 -13.98
C LEU A 135 2.90 -9.59 -12.54
N GLU A 136 3.72 -10.11 -11.65
CA GLU A 136 3.82 -9.61 -10.27
C GLU A 136 4.29 -8.15 -10.22
N ARG A 137 5.30 -7.79 -11.03
CA ARG A 137 5.76 -6.39 -11.15
C ARG A 137 4.66 -5.46 -11.67
N ILE A 138 3.87 -5.91 -12.64
CA ILE A 138 2.71 -5.15 -13.15
C ILE A 138 1.66 -4.98 -12.04
N SER A 139 1.34 -6.05 -11.30
CA SER A 139 0.40 -5.99 -10.18
C SER A 139 0.85 -4.95 -9.13
N ILE A 140 2.11 -5.01 -8.70
CA ILE A 140 2.67 -4.05 -7.75
C ILE A 140 2.61 -2.61 -8.29
N ALA A 141 2.88 -2.40 -9.57
CA ALA A 141 2.81 -1.07 -10.19
C ALA A 141 1.38 -0.52 -10.22
N VAL A 142 0.39 -1.37 -10.53
CA VAL A 142 -1.04 -1.01 -10.52
C VAL A 142 -1.49 -0.66 -9.09
N GLU A 143 -1.16 -1.48 -8.10
CA GLU A 143 -1.50 -1.22 -6.71
C GLU A 143 -0.80 0.04 -6.17
N THR A 144 0.45 0.28 -6.60
CA THR A 144 1.18 1.52 -6.25
C THR A 144 0.49 2.76 -6.80
N LEU A 145 -0.02 2.69 -8.04
CA LEU A 145 -0.79 3.78 -8.65
C LEU A 145 -2.12 4.00 -7.93
N GLN A 146 -2.81 2.93 -7.54
CA GLN A 146 -4.05 3.02 -6.78
C GLN A 146 -3.80 3.70 -5.43
N LEU A 147 -2.80 3.25 -4.68
CA LEU A 147 -2.44 3.82 -3.38
C LEU A 147 -1.99 5.29 -3.49
N TRP A 148 -1.26 5.63 -4.55
CA TRP A 148 -0.91 7.01 -4.87
C TRP A 148 -2.16 7.87 -5.10
N SER A 149 -3.10 7.37 -5.91
CA SER A 149 -4.37 8.06 -6.19
C SER A 149 -5.21 8.27 -4.93
N GLU A 150 -5.35 7.24 -4.09
CA GLU A 150 -6.05 7.34 -2.80
C GLU A 150 -5.43 8.40 -1.89
N ARG A 151 -4.10 8.46 -1.85
CA ARG A 151 -3.39 9.48 -1.09
C ARG A 151 -3.65 10.89 -1.63
N MET A 152 -3.66 11.08 -2.95
CA MET A 152 -3.93 12.36 -3.56
C MET A 152 -5.36 12.84 -3.29
N LEU A 153 -6.32 11.92 -3.31
CA LEU A 153 -7.71 12.19 -2.92
C LEU A 153 -7.83 12.52 -1.42
N ALA A 154 -7.22 11.72 -0.54
CA ALA A 154 -7.28 11.93 0.91
C ALA A 154 -6.65 13.27 1.35
N THR A 155 -5.61 13.72 0.64
CA THR A 155 -4.93 15.00 0.92
C THR A 155 -5.54 16.19 0.19
N GLY A 156 -6.53 15.98 -0.67
CA GLY A 156 -7.21 17.03 -1.44
C GLY A 156 -6.39 17.60 -2.60
N VAL A 157 -5.31 16.92 -3.01
CA VAL A 157 -4.53 17.28 -4.21
C VAL A 157 -5.33 16.98 -5.47
N ILE A 158 -6.09 15.90 -5.46
CA ILE A 158 -7.12 15.58 -6.46
C ILE A 158 -8.48 15.92 -5.85
N ASP A 159 -9.29 16.69 -6.57
CA ASP A 159 -10.66 17.01 -6.17
C ASP A 159 -11.53 15.75 -6.23
N ALA A 160 -12.08 15.35 -5.08
CA ALA A 160 -12.83 14.10 -4.94
C ALA A 160 -14.19 14.16 -5.67
N GLU A 161 -14.84 15.33 -5.74
CA GLU A 161 -16.13 15.48 -6.43
C GLU A 161 -15.94 15.34 -7.93
N GLN A 162 -14.93 16.02 -8.49
CA GLN A 162 -14.59 15.92 -9.91
C GLN A 162 -14.15 14.50 -10.26
N TYR A 163 -13.29 13.88 -9.45
CA TYR A 163 -12.84 12.51 -9.66
C TYR A 163 -14.03 11.54 -9.74
N ASN A 164 -14.92 11.58 -8.76
CA ASN A 164 -16.09 10.70 -8.70
C ASN A 164 -17.07 10.95 -9.84
N ALA A 165 -17.28 12.21 -10.23
CA ALA A 165 -18.11 12.57 -11.38
C ALA A 165 -17.61 12.00 -12.71
N HIS A 166 -16.29 11.82 -12.87
CA HIS A 166 -15.71 11.22 -14.07
C HIS A 166 -15.63 9.69 -13.99
N LYS A 167 -15.45 9.11 -12.81
CA LYS A 167 -15.38 7.65 -12.62
C LYS A 167 -16.73 6.95 -12.86
N ASN A 168 -17.83 7.65 -12.63
CA ASN A 168 -19.20 7.10 -12.74
C ASN A 168 -19.86 7.37 -14.11
N LYS A 169 -19.14 7.87 -15.09
CA LYS A 169 -19.57 8.00 -16.49
C LYS A 169 -19.19 6.77 -17.31
#